data_15aa2557f26a03fb408e7c87a6b2b8d6
#
_entry.id   15aa2557f26a03fb408e7c87a6b2b8d6
#
_cell.length_a   1.000
_cell.length_b   1.000
_cell.length_c   1.000
_cell.angle_alpha   90.00
_cell.angle_beta   90.00
_cell.angle_gamma   90.00
#
_symmetry.space_group_name_H-M   'P 1'
#
loop_
_entity.id
_entity.type
_entity.pdbx_description
1 polymer ?
#
loop_
_entity_poly.entity_id
_entity_poly.type
_entity_poly.pdbx_seq_one_letter_code
_entity_poly.pdbx_strand_id
1 'polypeptide(L)'
;MATTEWTTQKPGGSTQQPGGQEPLASEDYVVKTMPPILGTVDMTATYVLVILFITNVPTAVPGGAATFTYWILGAITFFIPCVIATAQLGSMFPHEGSLYNWTHKAFGGYWSFFAAFVAWFPSVLLIISTGDLLVGFFQGLNSNWLVEPWQQGIVVIAVSILSGLVAIQRFRMVQNMVNLAAGFMLLGILLLGLAGIVWLVTGHPSATSFSHLSDWTINFDPKTGNLGLFGVIGLAYLGTEIPLRMGGEIVGRQVITRHLLWGTLIVLIGYLMSTFSVLVVQGQNADYTLFSVVNTVDMALGKIVGSIVVISLMSF
;
A
#
# COMPACT_ATOMS: atom_id res chain seq x y z
N MET A 1 -47.74 -12.07 -6.12
CA MET A 1 -47.50 -11.88 -7.56
C MET A 1 -47.27 -10.40 -7.79
N ALA A 2 -46.01 -9.99 -7.91
CA ALA A 2 -45.65 -8.65 -8.33
C ALA A 2 -44.61 -8.84 -9.44
N THR A 3 -45.04 -8.57 -10.66
CA THR A 3 -44.27 -8.61 -11.89
C THR A 3 -43.38 -7.39 -11.93
N THR A 4 -42.09 -7.57 -11.80
CA THR A 4 -41.08 -6.52 -12.02
C THR A 4 -40.88 -6.39 -13.53
N GLU A 5 -41.45 -5.35 -14.14
CA GLU A 5 -41.17 -4.96 -15.51
C GLU A 5 -39.72 -4.42 -15.62
N TRP A 6 -38.88 -5.20 -16.27
CA TRP A 6 -37.59 -4.73 -16.76
C TRP A 6 -37.83 -3.91 -18.02
N THR A 7 -37.80 -2.60 -17.89
CA THR A 7 -37.77 -1.70 -19.03
C THR A 7 -36.50 -1.95 -19.84
N THR A 8 -36.66 -2.57 -20.98
CA THR A 8 -35.62 -2.69 -22.02
C THR A 8 -35.27 -1.31 -22.54
N GLN A 9 -34.18 -0.77 -22.05
CA GLN A 9 -33.58 0.45 -22.61
C GLN A 9 -32.99 0.11 -23.98
N LYS A 10 -33.53 0.71 -25.05
CA LYS A 10 -33.06 0.55 -26.43
C LYS A 10 -31.58 0.91 -26.53
N PRO A 11 -30.74 0.12 -27.22
CA PRO A 11 -29.38 0.49 -27.55
C PRO A 11 -29.42 1.56 -28.65
N GLY A 12 -29.14 2.80 -28.33
CA GLY A 12 -29.08 3.88 -29.31
C GLY A 12 -29.35 5.27 -28.75
N GLY A 13 -28.66 5.62 -27.68
CA GLY A 13 -28.58 6.98 -27.20
C GLY A 13 -27.14 7.27 -26.77
N SER A 14 -26.33 7.81 -27.68
CA SER A 14 -25.01 8.36 -27.34
C SER A 14 -25.23 9.54 -26.40
N THR A 15 -25.08 9.33 -25.09
CA THR A 15 -24.86 10.43 -24.15
C THR A 15 -23.51 11.02 -24.49
N GLN A 16 -23.50 12.09 -25.28
CA GLN A 16 -22.32 12.91 -25.50
C GLN A 16 -21.83 13.40 -24.14
N GLN A 17 -20.70 12.85 -23.71
CA GLN A 17 -19.97 13.35 -22.56
C GLN A 17 -19.41 14.76 -22.90
N PRO A 18 -19.29 15.66 -21.90
CA PRO A 18 -18.66 16.97 -22.12
C PRO A 18 -17.21 16.75 -22.59
N GLY A 19 -16.93 16.97 -23.86
CA GLY A 19 -15.61 16.83 -24.46
C GLY A 19 -15.53 16.11 -25.78
N GLY A 20 -16.62 15.52 -26.29
CA GLY A 20 -16.71 14.99 -27.67
C GLY A 20 -15.78 13.83 -28.04
N GLN A 21 -15.17 13.17 -27.07
CA GLN A 21 -14.35 11.96 -27.33
C GLN A 21 -15.22 10.71 -27.31
N GLU A 22 -14.99 9.83 -28.28
CA GLU A 22 -15.65 8.52 -28.32
C GLU A 22 -15.32 7.70 -27.05
N PRO A 23 -16.28 6.95 -26.49
CA PRO A 23 -16.02 6.08 -25.36
C PRO A 23 -14.94 5.05 -25.72
N LEU A 24 -14.03 4.78 -24.77
CA LEU A 24 -13.03 3.74 -24.98
C LEU A 24 -13.71 2.35 -25.03
N ALA A 25 -13.20 1.45 -25.86
CA ALA A 25 -13.73 0.09 -25.98
C ALA A 25 -13.80 -0.63 -24.61
N SER A 26 -12.88 -0.32 -23.70
CA SER A 26 -12.88 -0.84 -22.32
C SER A 26 -14.09 -0.36 -21.51
N GLU A 27 -14.58 0.86 -21.73
CA GLU A 27 -15.72 1.42 -21.01
C GLU A 27 -17.03 0.64 -21.35
N ASP A 28 -17.17 0.20 -22.60
CA ASP A 28 -18.33 -0.58 -23.04
C ASP A 28 -18.23 -2.07 -22.70
N TYR A 29 -17.02 -2.63 -22.72
CA TYR A 29 -16.79 -4.06 -22.53
C TYR A 29 -16.91 -4.45 -21.05
N VAL A 30 -16.30 -3.72 -20.15
CA VAL A 30 -16.24 -4.04 -18.72
C VAL A 30 -17.63 -4.06 -18.08
N VAL A 31 -18.46 -3.07 -18.38
CA VAL A 31 -19.85 -3.00 -17.87
C VAL A 31 -20.68 -4.23 -18.24
N LYS A 32 -20.36 -4.88 -19.36
CA LYS A 32 -21.09 -6.08 -19.84
C LYS A 32 -20.55 -7.38 -19.26
N THR A 33 -19.28 -7.43 -18.86
CA THR A 33 -18.57 -8.67 -18.53
C THR A 33 -18.22 -8.81 -17.06
N MET A 34 -18.02 -7.69 -16.37
CA MET A 34 -17.57 -7.68 -14.97
C MET A 34 -18.68 -7.15 -14.05
N PRO A 35 -19.22 -7.98 -13.15
CA PRO A 35 -20.24 -7.52 -12.21
C PRO A 35 -19.63 -6.60 -11.15
N PRO A 36 -20.30 -5.49 -10.76
CA PRO A 36 -19.87 -4.64 -9.65
C PRO A 36 -20.03 -5.38 -8.33
N ILE A 37 -18.92 -5.82 -7.74
CA ILE A 37 -18.90 -6.61 -6.50
C ILE A 37 -17.99 -6.06 -5.41
N LEU A 38 -17.17 -5.05 -5.73
CA LEU A 38 -16.22 -4.46 -4.79
C LEU A 38 -16.90 -3.42 -3.90
N GLY A 39 -16.95 -3.72 -2.60
CA GLY A 39 -17.43 -2.80 -1.57
C GLY A 39 -16.31 -1.93 -0.97
N THR A 40 -16.70 -1.07 -0.01
CA THR A 40 -15.75 -0.19 0.68
C THR A 40 -14.65 -0.97 1.39
N VAL A 41 -14.97 -2.09 2.03
CA VAL A 41 -13.99 -2.92 2.75
C VAL A 41 -13.00 -3.53 1.78
N ASP A 42 -13.47 -4.11 0.67
CA ASP A 42 -12.64 -4.73 -0.36
C ASP A 42 -11.64 -3.72 -0.93
N MET A 43 -12.13 -2.54 -1.28
CA MET A 43 -11.29 -1.46 -1.83
C MET A 43 -10.32 -0.88 -0.80
N THR A 44 -10.75 -0.75 0.47
CA THR A 44 -9.88 -0.28 1.55
C THR A 44 -8.76 -1.28 1.84
N ALA A 45 -9.08 -2.59 1.85
CA ALA A 45 -8.09 -3.65 2.02
C ALA A 45 -7.03 -3.61 0.92
N THR A 46 -7.46 -3.55 -0.34
CA THR A 46 -6.55 -3.42 -1.48
C THR A 46 -5.68 -2.15 -1.38
N TYR A 47 -6.29 -1.02 -1.03
CA TYR A 47 -5.58 0.26 -0.87
C TYR A 47 -4.49 0.17 0.22
N VAL A 48 -4.83 -0.38 1.37
CA VAL A 48 -3.91 -0.51 2.50
C VAL A 48 -2.75 -1.42 2.14
N LEU A 49 -3.00 -2.59 1.54
CA LEU A 49 -1.94 -3.51 1.13
C LEU A 49 -1.00 -2.89 0.09
N VAL A 50 -1.52 -2.08 -0.82
CA VAL A 50 -0.71 -1.44 -1.87
C VAL A 50 0.19 -0.33 -1.33
N ILE A 51 -0.28 0.47 -0.36
CA ILE A 51 0.45 1.68 0.06
C ILE A 51 1.20 1.46 1.38
N LEU A 52 0.62 0.71 2.33
CA LEU A 52 1.24 0.50 3.63
C LEU A 52 2.31 -0.61 3.56
N PHE A 53 3.40 -0.31 2.87
CA PHE A 53 4.51 -1.23 2.72
C PHE A 53 5.43 -1.12 3.94
N ILE A 54 5.36 -2.09 4.85
CA ILE A 54 6.00 -2.02 6.17
C ILE A 54 7.52 -1.86 6.10
N THR A 55 8.17 -2.27 5.00
CA THR A 55 9.61 -2.08 4.76
C THR A 55 10.02 -0.62 4.67
N ASN A 56 9.08 0.29 4.42
CA ASN A 56 9.35 1.73 4.40
C ASN A 56 9.62 2.28 5.82
N VAL A 57 9.17 1.58 6.86
CA VAL A 57 9.37 2.02 8.26
C VAL A 57 10.84 1.95 8.64
N PRO A 58 11.55 0.82 8.53
CA PRO A 58 12.98 0.76 8.84
C PRO A 58 13.82 1.75 8.03
N THR A 59 13.48 1.97 6.77
CA THR A 59 14.22 2.91 5.90
C THR A 59 14.03 4.37 6.31
N ALA A 60 12.94 4.70 7.00
CA ALA A 60 12.67 6.05 7.48
C ALA A 60 13.23 6.32 8.90
N VAL A 61 13.46 5.29 9.71
CA VAL A 61 13.93 5.37 11.11
C VAL A 61 15.21 6.19 11.33
N PRO A 62 16.22 6.23 10.42
CA PRO A 62 17.42 7.02 10.60
C PRO A 62 17.20 8.52 10.85
N GLY A 63 16.05 9.04 10.47
CA GLY A 63 15.65 10.42 10.75
C GLY A 63 15.35 10.71 12.23
N GLY A 64 15.25 9.69 13.07
CA GLY A 64 14.87 9.86 14.48
C GLY A 64 13.50 10.51 14.61
N ALA A 65 13.37 11.45 15.56
CA ALA A 65 12.14 12.19 15.76
C ALA A 65 11.73 13.01 14.52
N ALA A 66 12.68 13.51 13.71
CA ALA A 66 12.39 14.25 12.47
C ALA A 66 11.64 13.41 11.44
N THR A 67 11.69 12.07 11.51
CA THR A 67 10.91 11.18 10.65
C THR A 67 9.41 11.45 10.75
N PHE A 68 8.90 11.79 11.93
CA PHE A 68 7.48 12.15 12.08
C PHE A 68 7.14 13.45 11.34
N THR A 69 8.06 14.43 11.39
CA THR A 69 7.91 15.68 10.63
C THR A 69 7.83 15.39 9.13
N TYR A 70 8.68 14.48 8.63
CA TYR A 70 8.65 14.06 7.23
C TYR A 70 7.38 13.29 6.87
N TRP A 71 6.88 12.38 7.72
CA TRP A 71 5.60 11.70 7.48
C TRP A 71 4.45 12.69 7.37
N ILE A 72 4.36 13.65 8.30
CA ILE A 72 3.29 14.65 8.29
C ILE A 72 3.44 15.60 7.10
N LEU A 73 4.65 16.08 6.83
CA LEU A 73 4.92 16.96 5.69
C LEU A 73 4.61 16.26 4.37
N GLY A 74 5.06 15.02 4.19
CA GLY A 74 4.76 14.21 3.02
C GLY A 74 3.26 13.94 2.86
N ALA A 75 2.55 13.71 3.98
CA ALA A 75 1.10 13.56 3.94
C ALA A 75 0.40 14.83 3.46
N ILE A 76 0.77 16.00 3.98
CA ILE A 76 0.13 17.26 3.64
C ILE A 76 0.48 17.74 2.21
N THR A 77 1.75 17.59 1.81
CA THR A 77 2.23 18.15 0.54
C THR A 77 2.06 17.20 -0.64
N PHE A 78 1.98 15.91 -0.42
CA PHE A 78 1.92 14.91 -1.48
C PHE A 78 0.72 13.95 -1.33
N PHE A 79 0.63 13.19 -0.23
CA PHE A 79 -0.33 12.09 -0.09
C PHE A 79 -1.78 12.57 -0.15
N ILE A 80 -2.17 13.53 0.69
CA ILE A 80 -3.54 14.07 0.74
C ILE A 80 -3.93 14.73 -0.59
N PRO A 81 -3.12 15.60 -1.22
CA PRO A 81 -3.40 16.13 -2.55
C PRO A 81 -3.60 15.03 -3.61
N CYS A 82 -2.75 13.99 -3.63
CA CYS A 82 -2.91 12.85 -4.53
C CYS A 82 -4.23 12.11 -4.28
N VAL A 83 -4.59 11.87 -3.02
CA VAL A 83 -5.87 11.23 -2.65
C VAL A 83 -7.07 12.04 -3.12
N ILE A 84 -7.04 13.36 -2.94
CA ILE A 84 -8.12 14.24 -3.39
C ILE A 84 -8.25 14.21 -4.92
N ALA A 85 -7.13 14.32 -5.64
CA ALA A 85 -7.12 14.23 -7.10
C ALA A 85 -7.63 12.87 -7.59
N THR A 86 -7.18 11.78 -6.96
CA THR A 86 -7.63 10.42 -7.25
C THR A 86 -9.14 10.25 -6.99
N ALA A 87 -9.64 10.80 -5.89
CA ALA A 87 -11.08 10.75 -5.57
C ALA A 87 -11.93 11.50 -6.62
N GLN A 88 -11.48 12.66 -7.05
CA GLN A 88 -12.16 13.44 -8.09
C GLN A 88 -12.13 12.71 -9.44
N LEU A 89 -10.96 12.31 -9.91
CA LEU A 89 -10.80 11.61 -11.19
C LEU A 89 -11.53 10.28 -11.22
N GLY A 90 -11.43 9.48 -10.16
CA GLY A 90 -12.14 8.21 -10.04
C GLY A 90 -13.67 8.38 -10.00
N SER A 91 -14.16 9.46 -9.38
CA SER A 91 -15.59 9.77 -9.36
C SER A 91 -16.12 10.30 -10.71
N MET A 92 -15.27 11.04 -11.44
CA MET A 92 -15.62 11.56 -12.77
C MET A 92 -15.55 10.48 -13.85
N PHE A 93 -14.58 9.58 -13.75
CA PHE A 93 -14.29 8.51 -14.72
C PHE A 93 -14.20 7.16 -14.00
N PRO A 94 -15.32 6.60 -13.53
CA PRO A 94 -15.34 5.36 -12.74
C PRO A 94 -15.24 4.11 -13.63
N HIS A 95 -14.25 4.09 -14.51
CA HIS A 95 -14.03 3.01 -15.47
C HIS A 95 -12.70 2.33 -15.20
N GLU A 96 -12.53 1.13 -15.77
CA GLU A 96 -11.29 0.38 -15.69
C GLU A 96 -10.08 1.16 -16.20
N GLY A 97 -8.93 0.89 -15.60
CA GLY A 97 -7.64 1.39 -16.09
C GLY A 97 -7.19 2.75 -15.56
N SER A 98 -7.94 3.36 -14.60
CA SER A 98 -7.55 4.60 -13.88
C SER A 98 -6.62 5.56 -14.65
N LEU A 99 -5.30 5.52 -14.41
CA LEU A 99 -4.30 6.39 -15.05
C LEU A 99 -4.34 6.34 -16.58
N TYR A 100 -4.57 5.15 -17.19
CA TYR A 100 -4.69 5.04 -18.63
C TYR A 100 -5.86 5.87 -19.14
N ASN A 101 -7.05 5.68 -18.56
CA ASN A 101 -8.26 6.38 -18.95
C ASN A 101 -8.17 7.90 -18.73
N TRP A 102 -7.70 8.30 -17.56
CA TRP A 102 -7.57 9.72 -17.22
C TRP A 102 -6.59 10.44 -18.15
N THR A 103 -5.43 9.81 -18.41
CA THR A 103 -4.42 10.36 -19.31
C THR A 103 -4.91 10.35 -20.75
N HIS A 104 -5.67 9.32 -21.18
CA HIS A 104 -6.25 9.27 -22.52
C HIS A 104 -7.20 10.43 -22.77
N LYS A 105 -8.09 10.68 -21.82
CA LYS A 105 -9.08 11.79 -21.93
C LYS A 105 -8.43 13.17 -21.85
N ALA A 106 -7.28 13.30 -21.17
CA ALA A 106 -6.59 14.57 -21.06
C ALA A 106 -5.61 14.84 -22.20
N PHE A 107 -4.87 13.85 -22.66
CA PHE A 107 -3.70 14.02 -23.53
C PHE A 107 -3.67 13.08 -24.75
N GLY A 108 -4.66 12.17 -24.89
CA GLY A 108 -4.76 11.25 -26.01
C GLY A 108 -3.95 9.97 -25.88
N GLY A 109 -4.00 9.12 -26.94
CA GLY A 109 -3.55 7.73 -26.91
C GLY A 109 -2.06 7.52 -26.64
N TYR A 110 -1.19 8.37 -27.18
CA TYR A 110 0.25 8.24 -26.98
C TYR A 110 0.64 8.38 -25.50
N TRP A 111 0.17 9.44 -24.86
CA TRP A 111 0.45 9.70 -23.45
C TRP A 111 -0.21 8.69 -22.51
N SER A 112 -1.39 8.19 -22.86
CA SER A 112 -2.05 7.15 -22.07
C SER A 112 -1.31 5.83 -22.11
N PHE A 113 -0.80 5.42 -23.28
CA PHE A 113 0.07 4.25 -23.39
C PHE A 113 1.33 4.40 -22.54
N PHE A 114 1.99 5.55 -22.63
CA PHE A 114 3.21 5.83 -21.86
C PHE A 114 2.92 5.79 -20.35
N ALA A 115 1.85 6.44 -19.88
CA ALA A 115 1.45 6.43 -18.48
C ALA A 115 1.15 5.01 -17.96
N ALA A 116 0.41 4.21 -18.75
CA ALA A 116 0.11 2.83 -18.42
C ALA A 116 1.37 1.96 -18.35
N PHE A 117 2.28 2.11 -19.32
CA PHE A 117 3.53 1.37 -19.37
C PHE A 117 4.43 1.67 -18.17
N VAL A 118 4.61 2.96 -17.85
CA VAL A 118 5.42 3.39 -16.70
C VAL A 118 4.80 2.93 -15.37
N ALA A 119 3.47 2.86 -15.28
CA ALA A 119 2.79 2.35 -14.09
C ALA A 119 2.81 0.82 -13.99
N TRP A 120 2.85 0.11 -15.13
CA TRP A 120 2.87 -1.36 -15.18
C TRP A 120 4.27 -1.93 -14.91
N PHE A 121 5.31 -1.37 -15.53
CA PHE A 121 6.66 -1.91 -15.47
C PHE A 121 7.21 -2.06 -14.04
N PRO A 122 7.07 -1.08 -13.12
CA PRO A 122 7.48 -1.26 -11.73
C PRO A 122 6.69 -2.36 -11.00
N SER A 123 5.44 -2.61 -11.38
CA SER A 123 4.63 -3.67 -10.76
C SER A 123 5.22 -5.07 -11.01
N VAL A 124 5.89 -5.29 -12.15
CA VAL A 124 6.61 -6.54 -12.42
C VAL A 124 7.81 -6.69 -11.49
N LEU A 125 8.54 -5.60 -11.24
CA LEU A 125 9.68 -5.60 -10.32
C LEU A 125 9.24 -5.82 -8.86
N LEU A 126 8.05 -5.37 -8.48
CA LEU A 126 7.49 -5.61 -7.15
C LEU A 126 7.28 -7.10 -6.85
N ILE A 127 6.87 -7.91 -7.84
CA ILE A 127 6.73 -9.37 -7.65
C ILE A 127 8.08 -9.99 -7.30
N ILE A 128 9.14 -9.57 -7.98
CA ILE A 128 10.51 -10.04 -7.70
C ILE A 128 10.94 -9.61 -6.30
N SER A 129 10.73 -8.34 -5.96
CA SER A 129 11.05 -7.79 -4.63
C SER A 129 10.29 -8.50 -3.51
N THR A 130 9.04 -8.94 -3.74
CA THR A 130 8.27 -9.72 -2.77
C THR A 130 8.93 -11.09 -2.53
N GLY A 131 9.46 -11.72 -3.56
CA GLY A 131 10.23 -12.95 -3.43
C GLY A 131 11.52 -12.76 -2.61
N ASP A 132 12.26 -11.69 -2.86
CA ASP A 132 13.46 -11.34 -2.08
C ASP A 132 13.12 -11.03 -0.62
N LEU A 133 12.01 -10.36 -0.38
CA LEU A 133 11.51 -10.10 0.96
C LEU A 133 11.25 -11.40 1.72
N LEU A 134 10.61 -12.36 1.08
CA LEU A 134 10.35 -13.68 1.67
C LEU A 134 11.64 -14.43 1.98
N VAL A 135 12.64 -14.37 1.09
CA VAL A 135 13.99 -14.89 1.35
C VAL A 135 14.58 -14.25 2.61
N GLY A 136 14.49 -12.93 2.74
CA GLY A 136 14.92 -12.19 3.92
C GLY A 136 14.24 -12.70 5.21
N PHE A 137 12.95 -12.95 5.19
CA PHE A 137 12.25 -13.53 6.35
C PHE A 137 12.77 -14.92 6.72
N PHE A 138 12.98 -15.82 5.75
CA PHE A 138 13.56 -17.15 6.03
C PHE A 138 14.96 -17.05 6.61
N GLN A 139 15.81 -16.19 6.08
CA GLN A 139 17.17 -15.95 6.60
C GLN A 139 17.15 -15.37 8.01
N GLY A 140 16.16 -14.61 8.37
CA GLY A 140 16.01 -14.10 9.70
C GLY A 140 15.54 -15.13 10.72
N LEU A 141 14.74 -16.08 10.30
CA LEU A 141 14.43 -17.22 11.15
C LEU A 141 15.66 -18.09 11.38
N ASN A 142 16.49 -18.26 10.37
CA ASN A 142 17.76 -18.98 10.44
C ASN A 142 18.72 -18.48 9.35
N SER A 143 19.81 -17.85 9.76
CA SER A 143 20.81 -17.26 8.86
C SER A 143 21.52 -18.24 7.93
N ASN A 144 21.41 -19.56 8.20
CA ASN A 144 21.98 -20.60 7.37
C ASN A 144 21.03 -21.07 6.25
N TRP A 145 19.80 -20.55 6.19
CA TRP A 145 18.85 -20.91 5.15
C TRP A 145 19.00 -20.00 3.94
N LEU A 146 18.81 -20.55 2.75
CA LEU A 146 18.81 -19.82 1.49
C LEU A 146 20.06 -18.94 1.26
N VAL A 147 21.23 -19.43 1.69
CA VAL A 147 22.50 -18.70 1.58
C VAL A 147 22.96 -18.62 0.12
N GLU A 148 22.74 -19.67 -0.65
CA GLU A 148 23.18 -19.73 -2.04
C GLU A 148 22.23 -18.97 -2.98
N PRO A 149 22.76 -18.16 -3.92
CA PRO A 149 21.92 -17.35 -4.83
C PRO A 149 20.89 -18.15 -5.63
N TRP A 150 21.21 -19.39 -6.01
CA TRP A 150 20.27 -20.24 -6.73
C TRP A 150 19.07 -20.66 -5.88
N GLN A 151 19.26 -20.87 -4.56
CA GLN A 151 18.17 -21.18 -3.61
C GLN A 151 17.22 -19.97 -3.50
N GLN A 152 17.76 -18.77 -3.41
CA GLN A 152 16.99 -17.51 -3.40
C GLN A 152 16.21 -17.36 -4.70
N GLY A 153 16.86 -17.61 -5.84
CA GLY A 153 16.21 -17.58 -7.16
C GLY A 153 15.03 -18.55 -7.28
N ILE A 154 15.15 -19.77 -6.71
CA ILE A 154 14.03 -20.73 -6.69
C ILE A 154 12.84 -20.18 -5.89
N VAL A 155 13.09 -19.55 -4.73
CA VAL A 155 12.00 -18.94 -3.93
C VAL A 155 11.30 -17.84 -4.71
N VAL A 156 12.06 -16.94 -5.34
CA VAL A 156 11.51 -15.86 -6.17
C VAL A 156 10.65 -16.39 -7.31
N ILE A 157 11.14 -17.42 -8.03
CA ILE A 157 10.38 -18.08 -9.10
C ILE A 157 9.13 -18.76 -8.54
N ALA A 158 9.22 -19.46 -7.43
CA ALA A 158 8.08 -20.13 -6.81
C ALA A 158 6.99 -19.14 -6.39
N VAL A 159 7.37 -18.01 -5.78
CA VAL A 159 6.45 -16.92 -5.42
C VAL A 159 5.80 -16.33 -6.67
N SER A 160 6.57 -16.08 -7.72
CA SER A 160 6.05 -15.53 -8.97
C SER A 160 5.03 -16.48 -9.63
N ILE A 161 5.32 -17.78 -9.67
CA ILE A 161 4.39 -18.79 -10.19
C ILE A 161 3.13 -18.86 -9.33
N LEU A 162 3.28 -18.90 -8.00
CA LEU A 162 2.15 -18.95 -7.07
C LEU A 162 1.24 -17.72 -7.22
N SER A 163 1.83 -16.53 -7.30
CA SER A 163 1.08 -15.29 -7.54
C SER A 163 0.32 -15.33 -8.86
N GLY A 164 0.94 -15.85 -9.92
CA GLY A 164 0.28 -16.08 -11.21
C GLY A 164 -0.89 -17.06 -11.10
N LEU A 165 -0.71 -18.18 -10.39
CA LEU A 165 -1.78 -19.17 -10.16
C LEU A 165 -2.93 -18.61 -9.33
N VAL A 166 -2.65 -17.74 -8.37
CA VAL A 166 -3.68 -17.02 -7.60
C VAL A 166 -4.41 -16.02 -8.50
N ALA A 167 -3.70 -15.29 -9.34
CA ALA A 167 -4.28 -14.26 -10.22
C ALA A 167 -5.30 -14.82 -11.24
N ILE A 168 -5.17 -16.07 -11.66
CA ILE A 168 -6.12 -16.73 -12.57
C ILE A 168 -7.37 -17.30 -11.87
N GLN A 169 -7.44 -17.23 -10.55
CA GLN A 169 -8.60 -17.71 -9.79
C GLN A 169 -9.80 -16.78 -9.94
N ARG A 170 -10.96 -17.24 -9.45
CA ARG A 170 -12.18 -16.42 -9.44
C ARG A 170 -11.94 -15.12 -8.69
N PHE A 171 -12.30 -14.01 -9.29
CA PHE A 171 -12.06 -12.67 -8.77
C PHE A 171 -12.48 -12.51 -7.29
N ARG A 172 -13.68 -12.96 -6.91
CA ARG A 172 -14.15 -12.88 -5.52
C ARG A 172 -13.28 -13.69 -4.54
N MET A 173 -12.73 -14.83 -4.99
CA MET A 173 -11.82 -15.64 -4.17
C MET A 173 -10.51 -14.86 -3.91
N VAL A 174 -9.94 -14.28 -4.96
CA VAL A 174 -8.73 -13.45 -4.84
C VAL A 174 -8.98 -12.26 -3.91
N GLN A 175 -10.11 -11.57 -4.08
CA GLN A 175 -10.46 -10.45 -3.20
C GLN A 175 -10.63 -10.87 -1.73
N ASN A 176 -11.19 -12.04 -1.46
CA ASN A 176 -11.28 -12.54 -0.10
C ASN A 176 -9.89 -12.85 0.50
N MET A 177 -8.94 -13.34 -0.31
CA MET A 177 -7.55 -13.51 0.11
C MET A 177 -6.88 -12.16 0.42
N VAL A 178 -7.10 -11.16 -0.43
CA VAL A 178 -6.64 -9.78 -0.21
C VAL A 178 -7.20 -9.21 1.11
N ASN A 179 -8.49 -9.39 1.37
CA ASN A 179 -9.12 -8.94 2.61
C ASN A 179 -8.52 -9.65 3.84
N LEU A 180 -8.25 -10.95 3.74
CA LEU A 180 -7.63 -11.73 4.80
C LEU A 180 -6.19 -11.26 5.06
N ALA A 181 -5.40 -11.08 4.01
CA ALA A 181 -4.03 -10.56 4.09
C ALA A 181 -3.99 -9.17 4.71
N ALA A 182 -4.90 -8.27 4.32
CA ALA A 182 -5.05 -6.95 4.92
C ALA A 182 -5.36 -7.04 6.42
N GLY A 183 -6.22 -7.97 6.82
CA GLY A 183 -6.52 -8.22 8.23
C GLY A 183 -5.28 -8.67 9.04
N PHE A 184 -4.51 -9.59 8.50
CA PHE A 184 -3.26 -10.03 9.13
C PHE A 184 -2.23 -8.89 9.18
N MET A 185 -2.05 -8.15 8.10
CA MET A 185 -1.15 -7.00 8.07
C MET A 185 -1.52 -5.95 9.13
N LEU A 186 -2.80 -5.61 9.24
CA LEU A 186 -3.28 -4.67 10.25
C LEU A 186 -3.06 -5.20 11.68
N LEU A 187 -3.23 -6.52 11.90
CA LEU A 187 -2.89 -7.16 13.17
C LEU A 187 -1.39 -7.00 13.49
N GLY A 188 -0.52 -7.28 12.53
CA GLY A 188 0.93 -7.10 12.69
C GLY A 188 1.32 -5.66 13.05
N ILE A 189 0.73 -4.67 12.37
CA ILE A 189 0.96 -3.26 12.63
C ILE A 189 0.44 -2.85 14.02
N LEU A 190 -0.71 -3.37 14.42
CA LEU A 190 -1.29 -3.10 15.73
C LEU A 190 -0.42 -3.68 16.85
N LEU A 191 0.07 -4.91 16.70
CA LEU A 191 1.00 -5.53 17.64
C LEU A 191 2.33 -4.77 17.71
N LEU A 192 2.83 -4.32 16.55
CA LEU A 192 4.02 -3.48 16.51
C LEU A 192 3.79 -2.14 17.23
N GLY A 193 2.65 -1.48 16.99
CA GLY A 193 2.28 -0.25 17.69
C GLY A 193 2.18 -0.42 19.20
N LEU A 194 1.58 -1.53 19.64
CA LEU A 194 1.50 -1.89 21.05
C LEU A 194 2.87 -2.15 21.68
N ALA A 195 3.82 -2.73 20.92
CA ALA A 195 5.16 -2.99 21.41
C ALA A 195 5.85 -1.72 21.93
N GLY A 196 5.78 -0.61 21.19
CA GLY A 196 6.34 0.66 21.64
C GLY A 196 5.66 1.22 22.90
N ILE A 197 4.36 1.08 23.00
CA ILE A 197 3.58 1.53 24.18
C ILE A 197 3.94 0.67 25.41
N VAL A 198 3.93 -0.65 25.27
CA VAL A 198 4.27 -1.58 26.36
C VAL A 198 5.70 -1.35 26.83
N TRP A 199 6.66 -1.13 25.93
CA TRP A 199 8.05 -0.82 26.28
C TRP A 199 8.14 0.36 27.23
N LEU A 200 7.45 1.45 26.94
CA LEU A 200 7.45 2.65 27.81
C LEU A 200 6.71 2.41 29.14
N VAL A 201 5.54 1.74 29.10
CA VAL A 201 4.74 1.48 30.30
C VAL A 201 5.45 0.54 31.27
N THR A 202 6.27 -0.39 30.76
CA THR A 202 7.11 -1.28 31.59
C THR A 202 8.34 -0.60 32.17
N GLY A 203 8.51 0.70 31.93
CA GLY A 203 9.57 1.52 32.55
C GLY A 203 10.90 1.51 31.80
N HIS A 204 10.95 1.00 30.56
CA HIS A 204 12.15 1.07 29.75
C HIS A 204 12.32 2.48 29.15
N PRO A 205 13.53 3.01 29.08
CA PRO A 205 13.79 4.29 28.45
C PRO A 205 13.57 4.21 26.94
N SER A 206 13.15 5.33 26.34
CA SER A 206 13.13 5.44 24.87
C SER A 206 14.55 5.48 24.32
N ALA A 207 14.81 4.67 23.29
CA ALA A 207 16.10 4.66 22.60
C ALA A 207 16.33 5.91 21.74
N THR A 208 15.28 6.64 21.38
CA THR A 208 15.34 7.92 20.65
C THR A 208 14.89 9.05 21.57
N SER A 209 15.59 10.20 21.53
CA SER A 209 15.14 11.42 22.19
C SER A 209 14.02 12.07 21.41
N PHE A 210 12.98 12.50 22.15
CA PHE A 210 11.86 13.30 21.65
C PHE A 210 11.72 14.62 22.40
N SER A 211 12.67 14.92 23.29
CA SER A 211 12.54 15.99 24.30
C SER A 211 12.85 17.36 23.74
N HIS A 212 13.74 17.46 22.76
CA HIS A 212 14.19 18.75 22.21
C HIS A 212 13.51 19.03 20.87
N LEU A 213 13.07 20.26 20.67
CA LEU A 213 12.46 20.68 19.40
C LEU A 213 13.41 20.49 18.22
N SER A 214 14.71 20.62 18.45
CA SER A 214 15.76 20.34 17.46
C SER A 214 15.71 18.92 16.89
N ASP A 215 15.25 17.93 17.67
CA ASP A 215 15.20 16.54 17.26
C ASP A 215 14.13 16.31 16.17
N TRP A 216 13.14 17.21 16.10
CA TRP A 216 12.03 17.17 15.16
C TRP A 216 12.26 17.99 13.88
N THR A 217 13.37 18.76 13.86
CA THR A 217 13.64 19.66 12.74
C THR A 217 14.28 18.94 11.55
N ILE A 218 13.93 19.41 10.35
CA ILE A 218 14.54 18.95 9.11
C ILE A 218 15.96 19.50 9.03
N ASN A 219 16.93 18.63 8.81
CA ASN A 219 18.31 19.03 8.59
C ASN A 219 18.59 19.16 7.09
N PHE A 220 18.86 20.37 6.62
CA PHE A 220 19.15 20.68 5.21
C PHE A 220 20.65 20.61 4.86
N ASP A 221 21.53 20.26 5.80
CA ASP A 221 22.96 20.15 5.51
C ASP A 221 23.21 19.07 4.43
N PRO A 222 23.93 19.38 3.33
CA PRO A 222 24.20 18.43 2.27
C PRO A 222 25.01 17.20 2.71
N LYS A 223 25.76 17.28 3.81
CA LYS A 223 26.61 16.18 4.30
C LYS A 223 25.98 15.37 5.43
N THR A 224 25.29 16.03 6.33
CA THR A 224 24.71 15.44 7.55
C THR A 224 23.18 15.50 7.53
N GLY A 225 22.60 16.08 6.50
CA GLY A 225 21.17 16.29 6.40
C GLY A 225 20.40 15.00 6.13
N ASN A 226 19.15 15.02 6.50
CA ASN A 226 18.22 13.91 6.35
C ASN A 226 17.14 14.18 5.28
N LEU A 227 17.37 15.15 4.38
CA LEU A 227 16.39 15.54 3.35
C LEU A 227 16.04 14.38 2.39
N GLY A 228 16.97 13.44 2.19
CA GLY A 228 16.71 12.23 1.40
C GLY A 228 15.53 11.40 1.91
N LEU A 229 15.23 11.47 3.20
CA LEU A 229 14.07 10.80 3.79
C LEU A 229 12.73 11.30 3.24
N PHE A 230 12.65 12.57 2.81
CA PHE A 230 11.45 13.09 2.16
C PHE A 230 11.13 12.34 0.86
N GLY A 231 12.16 11.97 0.10
CA GLY A 231 12.00 11.13 -1.10
C GLY A 231 11.53 9.71 -0.77
N VAL A 232 12.08 9.09 0.28
CA VAL A 232 11.65 7.76 0.76
C VAL A 232 10.19 7.79 1.20
N ILE A 233 9.79 8.82 1.94
CA ILE A 233 8.42 8.98 2.43
C ILE A 233 7.46 9.31 1.27
N GLY A 234 7.89 10.14 0.32
CA GLY A 234 7.13 10.38 -0.90
C GLY A 234 6.88 9.09 -1.69
N LEU A 235 7.89 8.24 -1.82
CA LEU A 235 7.76 6.91 -2.43
C LEU A 235 6.79 6.01 -1.64
N ALA A 236 6.84 6.04 -0.31
CA ALA A 236 5.96 5.25 0.55
C ALA A 236 4.47 5.61 0.40
N TYR A 237 4.17 6.82 -0.05
CA TYR A 237 2.80 7.30 -0.27
C TYR A 237 2.30 7.16 -1.71
N LEU A 238 3.08 6.57 -2.61
CA LEU A 238 2.65 6.32 -4.00
C LEU A 238 1.63 5.19 -4.08
N GLY A 239 0.76 5.25 -5.11
CA GLY A 239 -0.15 4.16 -5.45
C GLY A 239 -1.62 4.41 -5.10
N THR A 240 -2.01 5.65 -4.77
CA THR A 240 -3.40 5.98 -4.41
C THR A 240 -4.43 5.62 -5.49
N GLU A 241 -4.01 5.58 -6.75
CA GLU A 241 -4.83 5.28 -7.91
C GLU A 241 -4.90 3.79 -8.24
N ILE A 242 -4.02 2.96 -7.68
CA ILE A 242 -3.90 1.54 -8.05
C ILE A 242 -5.21 0.75 -7.83
N PRO A 243 -5.94 0.87 -6.71
CA PRO A 243 -7.20 0.17 -6.53
C PRO A 243 -8.26 0.56 -7.56
N LEU A 244 -8.21 1.79 -8.08
CA LEU A 244 -9.14 2.28 -9.10
C LEU A 244 -8.88 1.72 -10.52
N ARG A 245 -7.83 0.90 -10.68
CA ARG A 245 -7.67 0.09 -11.91
C ARG A 245 -8.84 -0.88 -12.11
N MET A 246 -9.52 -1.25 -11.03
CA MET A 246 -10.73 -2.08 -10.99
C MET A 246 -12.01 -1.23 -10.89
N GLY A 247 -12.00 -0.04 -11.49
CA GLY A 247 -13.08 0.95 -11.33
C GLY A 247 -14.46 0.45 -11.75
N GLY A 248 -14.55 -0.37 -12.80
CA GLY A 248 -15.80 -0.94 -13.30
C GLY A 248 -16.43 -2.01 -12.40
N GLU A 249 -15.66 -2.58 -11.48
CA GLU A 249 -16.12 -3.61 -10.55
C GLU A 249 -16.58 -3.03 -9.19
N ILE A 250 -16.51 -1.71 -9.03
CA ILE A 250 -16.92 -1.00 -7.80
C ILE A 250 -18.44 -0.86 -7.78
N VAL A 251 -19.07 -1.22 -6.65
CA VAL A 251 -20.54 -1.20 -6.47
C VAL A 251 -21.14 0.21 -6.63
N GLY A 252 -20.38 1.27 -6.39
CA GLY A 252 -20.90 2.63 -6.56
C GLY A 252 -19.88 3.73 -6.22
N ARG A 253 -20.11 4.93 -6.76
CA ARG A 253 -19.19 6.08 -6.59
C ARG A 253 -18.85 6.42 -5.14
N GLN A 254 -19.77 6.20 -4.20
CA GLN A 254 -19.51 6.45 -2.78
C GLN A 254 -18.41 5.56 -2.20
N VAL A 255 -18.22 4.36 -2.78
CA VAL A 255 -17.15 3.45 -2.38
C VAL A 255 -15.80 4.08 -2.67
N ILE A 256 -15.65 4.78 -3.82
CA ILE A 256 -14.42 5.46 -4.23
C ILE A 256 -13.95 6.45 -3.15
N THR A 257 -14.83 7.34 -2.72
CA THR A 257 -14.46 8.36 -1.72
C THR A 257 -14.23 7.72 -0.33
N ARG A 258 -15.06 6.75 0.04
CA ARG A 258 -14.97 6.12 1.37
C ARG A 258 -13.71 5.29 1.53
N HIS A 259 -13.34 4.47 0.55
CA HIS A 259 -12.13 3.64 0.66
C HIS A 259 -10.86 4.49 0.67
N LEU A 260 -10.80 5.56 -0.13
CA LEU A 260 -9.69 6.50 -0.12
C LEU A 260 -9.55 7.19 1.24
N LEU A 261 -10.66 7.63 1.84
CA LEU A 261 -10.65 8.24 3.18
C LEU A 261 -10.14 7.28 4.24
N TRP A 262 -10.78 6.10 4.36
CA TRP A 262 -10.41 5.11 5.38
C TRP A 262 -9.01 4.55 5.14
N GLY A 263 -8.67 4.23 3.90
CA GLY A 263 -7.35 3.74 3.54
C GLY A 263 -6.24 4.74 3.87
N THR A 264 -6.45 6.03 3.56
CA THR A 264 -5.51 7.11 3.89
C THR A 264 -5.28 7.24 5.39
N LEU A 265 -6.35 7.20 6.18
CA LEU A 265 -6.25 7.25 7.65
C LEU A 265 -5.50 6.05 8.21
N ILE A 266 -5.83 4.84 7.74
CA ILE A 266 -5.17 3.60 8.19
C ILE A 266 -3.68 3.62 7.83
N VAL A 267 -3.33 4.01 6.60
CA VAL A 267 -1.95 4.10 6.13
C VAL A 267 -1.15 5.10 6.97
N LEU A 268 -1.69 6.29 7.17
CA LEU A 268 -1.00 7.34 7.95
C LEU A 268 -0.79 6.90 9.40
N ILE A 269 -1.82 6.40 10.06
CA ILE A 269 -1.72 5.89 11.44
C ILE A 269 -0.76 4.71 11.49
N GLY A 270 -0.83 3.79 10.54
CA GLY A 270 0.05 2.62 10.45
C GLY A 270 1.52 2.99 10.37
N TYR A 271 1.89 3.92 9.48
CA TYR A 271 3.28 4.40 9.39
C TYR A 271 3.73 5.12 10.65
N LEU A 272 2.90 6.01 11.21
CA LEU A 272 3.25 6.75 12.44
C LEU A 272 3.43 5.80 13.65
N MET A 273 2.50 4.86 13.85
CA MET A 273 2.58 3.89 14.95
C MET A 273 3.80 2.97 14.82
N SER A 274 4.03 2.44 13.62
CA SER A 274 5.16 1.55 13.37
C SER A 274 6.49 2.26 13.57
N THR A 275 6.63 3.47 13.03
CA THR A 275 7.82 4.31 13.21
C THR A 275 8.05 4.63 14.69
N PHE A 276 6.98 4.99 15.43
CA PHE A 276 7.05 5.24 16.86
C PHE A 276 7.64 4.05 17.62
N SER A 277 7.12 2.86 17.37
CA SER A 277 7.57 1.68 18.10
C SER A 277 9.01 1.32 17.82
N VAL A 278 9.45 1.37 16.57
CA VAL A 278 10.86 1.09 16.23
C VAL A 278 11.79 2.13 16.84
N LEU A 279 11.45 3.41 16.78
CA LEU A 279 12.26 4.49 17.35
C LEU A 279 12.33 4.44 18.88
N VAL A 280 11.24 4.09 19.54
CA VAL A 280 11.19 3.99 21.00
C VAL A 280 12.00 2.80 21.51
N VAL A 281 11.91 1.64 20.85
CA VAL A 281 12.53 0.40 21.33
C VAL A 281 14.00 0.27 20.87
N GLN A 282 14.30 0.54 19.60
CA GLN A 282 15.63 0.34 19.02
C GLN A 282 16.38 1.64 18.69
N GLY A 283 15.66 2.73 18.45
CA GLY A 283 16.26 4.02 18.10
C GLY A 283 16.66 4.15 16.64
N GLN A 284 17.41 5.20 16.32
CA GLN A 284 17.83 5.58 14.97
C GLN A 284 18.79 4.58 14.29
N ASN A 285 19.47 3.76 15.07
CA ASN A 285 20.44 2.77 14.60
C ASN A 285 19.81 1.39 14.40
N ALA A 286 18.48 1.29 14.40
CA ALA A 286 17.79 0.06 14.06
C ALA A 286 18.20 -0.43 12.66
N ASP A 287 18.23 -1.75 12.49
CA ASP A 287 18.54 -2.34 11.19
C ASP A 287 17.52 -1.85 10.12
N TYR A 288 18.01 -1.56 8.92
CA TYR A 288 17.17 -1.13 7.79
C TYR A 288 16.28 -2.23 7.21
N THR A 289 16.40 -3.44 7.74
CA THR A 289 15.63 -4.59 7.28
C THR A 289 14.35 -4.79 8.10
N LEU A 290 13.48 -5.65 7.62
CA LEU A 290 12.27 -6.05 8.35
C LEU A 290 12.56 -6.69 9.72
N PHE A 291 13.80 -7.14 9.94
CA PHE A 291 14.21 -7.67 11.25
C PHE A 291 14.08 -6.63 12.35
N SER A 292 14.29 -5.34 12.06
CA SER A 292 14.07 -4.31 13.08
C SER A 292 12.62 -4.28 13.55
N VAL A 293 11.66 -4.50 12.66
CA VAL A 293 10.24 -4.58 13.02
C VAL A 293 9.97 -5.77 13.93
N VAL A 294 10.49 -6.95 13.55
CA VAL A 294 10.34 -8.19 14.33
C VAL A 294 11.04 -8.06 15.68
N ASN A 295 12.30 -7.60 15.68
CA ASN A 295 13.09 -7.41 16.89
C ASN A 295 12.45 -6.40 17.86
N THR A 296 11.79 -5.36 17.35
CA THR A 296 11.04 -4.41 18.19
C THR A 296 9.95 -5.13 18.98
N VAL A 297 9.22 -6.02 18.33
CA VAL A 297 8.14 -6.79 18.98
C VAL A 297 8.75 -7.85 19.92
N ASP A 298 9.79 -8.54 19.50
CA ASP A 298 10.47 -9.56 20.32
C ASP A 298 11.00 -8.98 21.63
N MET A 299 11.61 -7.79 21.57
CA MET A 299 12.15 -7.09 22.74
C MET A 299 11.05 -6.61 23.70
N ALA A 300 9.93 -6.13 23.17
CA ALA A 300 8.90 -5.51 23.99
C ALA A 300 7.81 -6.50 24.45
N LEU A 301 7.42 -7.47 23.61
CA LEU A 301 6.28 -8.38 23.83
C LEU A 301 6.70 -9.86 23.89
N GLY A 302 7.96 -10.16 23.57
CA GLY A 302 8.53 -11.50 23.58
C GLY A 302 8.40 -12.24 22.25
N LYS A 303 9.22 -13.27 22.08
CA LYS A 303 9.41 -14.02 20.82
C LYS A 303 8.15 -14.67 20.25
N ILE A 304 7.20 -15.08 21.10
CA ILE A 304 5.95 -15.70 20.61
C ILE A 304 5.13 -14.66 19.83
N VAL A 305 5.02 -13.43 20.37
CA VAL A 305 4.29 -12.34 19.69
C VAL A 305 5.04 -11.89 18.43
N GLY A 306 6.37 -11.81 18.50
CA GLY A 306 7.20 -11.53 17.32
C GLY A 306 6.99 -12.55 16.20
N SER A 307 6.91 -13.84 16.51
CA SER A 307 6.58 -14.88 15.52
C SER A 307 5.20 -14.69 14.89
N ILE A 308 4.21 -14.26 15.68
CA ILE A 308 2.87 -13.92 15.15
C ILE A 308 2.96 -12.73 14.19
N VAL A 309 3.75 -11.72 14.52
CA VAL A 309 3.96 -10.56 13.63
C VAL A 309 4.65 -10.98 12.34
N VAL A 310 5.68 -11.85 12.40
CA VAL A 310 6.32 -12.41 11.19
C VAL A 310 5.29 -13.08 10.29
N ILE A 311 4.50 -14.01 10.84
CA ILE A 311 3.48 -14.74 10.06
C ILE A 311 2.43 -13.76 9.50
N SER A 312 2.03 -12.77 10.27
CA SER A 312 1.08 -11.75 9.86
C SER A 312 1.62 -10.89 8.70
N LEU A 313 2.90 -10.52 8.75
CA LEU A 313 3.54 -9.74 7.70
C LEU A 313 3.90 -10.59 6.47
N MET A 314 4.15 -11.90 6.64
CA MET A 314 4.40 -12.83 5.52
C MET A 314 3.13 -13.17 4.72
N SER A 315 1.93 -12.89 5.25
CA SER A 315 0.66 -13.11 4.55
C SER A 315 0.38 -12.06 3.47
N PHE A 316 1.20 -11.03 3.43
CA PHE A 316 1.20 -9.94 2.45
C PHE A 316 1.99 -10.34 1.18
#